data_6fe6dbc927ed5ffb5728f3e4fe9efecb
#
_entry.id   6fe6dbc927ed5ffb5728f3e4fe9efecb
#
_cell.length_a   1.000
_cell.length_b   1.000
_cell.length_c   1.000
_cell.angle_alpha   90.00
_cell.angle_beta   90.00
_cell.angle_gamma   90.00
#
_symmetry.space_group_name_H-M   'P 1'
#
loop_
_entity.id
_entity.type
_entity.pdbx_description
1 polymer ?
#
loop_
_entity_poly.entity_id
_entity_poly.type
_entity_poly.pdbx_seq_one_letter_code
_entity_poly.pdbx_strand_id
1 'polypeptide(L)'
;MKNPNSWRVLVGILLVLLGILALVQTLTGWEIAGVFWGGLFAVAGVGFLYVLYQDRSRWWAVIPGVVLLGIGAAIILDTVAPGAAEWISGLIILGGISAAFFAVYALSPLNWWALIPAGTMATLAVVSVLDNIQNFD
;
A
#
# COMPACT_ATOMS: atom_id res chain seq x y z
N MET A 1 17.80 -28.29 6.47
CA MET A 1 17.81 -27.76 7.85
C MET A 1 18.00 -26.25 7.84
N LYS A 2 16.99 -25.55 8.25
CA LYS A 2 17.06 -24.08 8.26
C LYS A 2 17.67 -23.62 9.57
N ASN A 3 18.86 -23.03 9.48
CA ASN A 3 19.50 -22.35 10.59
C ASN A 3 18.61 -21.19 11.04
N PRO A 4 18.22 -21.05 12.33
CA PRO A 4 17.37 -19.96 12.78
C PRO A 4 17.93 -18.57 12.51
N ASN A 5 19.22 -18.46 12.23
CA ASN A 5 19.85 -17.18 11.90
C ASN A 5 19.85 -16.87 10.39
N SER A 6 19.49 -17.84 9.54
CA SER A 6 19.54 -17.65 8.08
C SER A 6 18.55 -16.60 7.59
N TRP A 7 17.35 -16.56 8.18
CA TRP A 7 16.35 -15.57 7.79
C TRP A 7 16.75 -14.15 8.21
N ARG A 8 17.47 -14.03 9.35
CA ARG A 8 17.98 -12.73 9.80
C ARG A 8 19.06 -12.20 8.84
N VAL A 9 19.92 -13.08 8.37
CA VAL A 9 20.93 -12.76 7.37
C VAL A 9 20.25 -12.32 6.07
N LEU A 10 19.22 -13.04 5.64
CA LEU A 10 18.47 -12.69 4.44
C LEU A 10 17.81 -11.32 4.57
N VAL A 11 17.18 -11.04 5.71
CA VAL A 11 16.55 -9.74 5.97
C VAL A 11 17.61 -8.63 5.98
N GLY A 12 18.75 -8.88 6.61
CA GLY A 12 19.87 -7.92 6.63
C GLY A 12 20.39 -7.63 5.24
N ILE A 13 20.62 -8.65 4.41
CA ILE A 13 21.07 -8.49 3.04
C ILE A 13 20.03 -7.70 2.23
N LEU A 14 18.75 -8.04 2.39
CA LEU A 14 17.67 -7.35 1.71
C LEU A 14 17.63 -5.87 2.09
N LEU A 15 17.77 -5.54 3.38
CA LEU A 15 17.79 -4.16 3.86
C LEU A 15 18.98 -3.39 3.31
N VAL A 16 20.16 -4.02 3.25
CA VAL A 16 21.36 -3.40 2.68
C VAL A 16 21.15 -3.11 1.20
N LEU A 17 20.62 -4.08 0.45
CA LEU A 17 20.34 -3.89 -0.98
C LEU A 17 19.34 -2.77 -1.21
N LEU A 18 18.29 -2.70 -0.40
CA LEU A 18 17.30 -1.63 -0.49
C LEU A 18 17.91 -0.27 -0.17
N GLY A 19 18.80 -0.22 0.85
CA GLY A 19 19.50 1.01 1.22
C GLY A 19 20.42 1.49 0.10
N ILE A 20 21.19 0.58 -0.51
CA ILE A 20 22.05 0.90 -1.65
C ILE A 20 21.24 1.41 -2.83
N LEU A 21 20.11 0.75 -3.12
CA LEU A 21 19.22 1.16 -4.20
C LEU A 21 18.66 2.54 -3.96
N ALA A 22 18.22 2.83 -2.72
CA ALA A 22 17.71 4.14 -2.34
C ALA A 22 18.78 5.22 -2.49
N LEU A 23 20.02 4.90 -2.12
CA LEU A 23 21.14 5.83 -2.24
C LEU A 23 21.45 6.13 -3.73
N VAL A 24 21.52 5.09 -4.55
CA VAL A 24 21.75 5.24 -6.01
C VAL A 24 20.65 6.09 -6.63
N GLN A 25 19.40 5.85 -6.25
CA GLN A 25 18.27 6.63 -6.73
C GLN A 25 18.42 8.11 -6.37
N THR A 26 18.78 8.41 -5.13
CA THR A 26 18.95 9.78 -4.64
C THR A 26 20.07 10.50 -5.40
N LEU A 27 21.15 9.80 -5.70
CA LEU A 27 22.31 10.39 -6.38
C LEU A 27 22.10 10.57 -7.88
N THR A 28 21.37 9.67 -8.54
CA THR A 28 21.20 9.67 -10.00
C THR A 28 19.95 10.40 -10.46
N GLY A 29 18.94 10.55 -9.59
CA GLY A 29 17.67 11.20 -9.94
C GLY A 29 16.86 10.46 -11.00
N TRP A 30 17.04 9.15 -11.13
CA TRP A 30 16.35 8.37 -12.16
C TRP A 30 14.85 8.26 -11.86
N GLU A 31 14.03 8.67 -12.83
CA GLU A 31 12.56 8.60 -12.73
C GLU A 31 12.03 7.16 -12.69
N ILE A 32 12.79 6.21 -13.22
CA ILE A 32 12.45 4.78 -13.22
C ILE A 32 12.28 4.26 -11.79
N ALA A 33 12.93 4.91 -10.82
CA ALA A 33 12.88 4.53 -9.43
C ALA A 33 11.48 4.55 -8.84
N GLY A 34 10.62 5.49 -9.29
CA GLY A 34 9.23 5.53 -8.85
C GLY A 34 8.47 4.25 -9.20
N VAL A 35 8.59 3.80 -10.45
CA VAL A 35 7.95 2.56 -10.90
C VAL A 35 8.52 1.35 -10.14
N PHE A 36 9.83 1.35 -9.91
CA PHE A 36 10.48 0.27 -9.15
C PHE A 36 9.94 0.19 -7.72
N TRP A 37 9.91 1.32 -7.01
CA TRP A 37 9.42 1.36 -5.63
C TRP A 37 7.93 1.03 -5.56
N GLY A 38 7.14 1.58 -6.47
CA GLY A 38 5.72 1.25 -6.57
C GLY A 38 5.48 -0.23 -6.81
N GLY A 39 6.26 -0.83 -7.71
CA GLY A 39 6.22 -2.26 -7.98
C GLY A 39 6.59 -3.08 -6.76
N LEU A 40 7.62 -2.65 -6.02
CA LEU A 40 8.05 -3.33 -4.80
C LEU A 40 6.94 -3.34 -3.74
N PHE A 41 6.30 -2.19 -3.51
CA PHE A 41 5.17 -2.10 -2.58
C PHE A 41 3.99 -2.95 -3.05
N ALA A 42 3.71 -2.96 -4.35
CA ALA A 42 2.62 -3.76 -4.91
C ALA A 42 2.87 -5.26 -4.71
N VAL A 43 4.10 -5.72 -4.96
CA VAL A 43 4.48 -7.12 -4.76
C VAL A 43 4.37 -7.50 -3.28
N ALA A 44 4.82 -6.63 -2.37
CA ALA A 44 4.68 -6.87 -0.94
C ALA A 44 3.20 -6.97 -0.54
N GLY A 45 2.35 -6.09 -1.09
CA GLY A 45 0.91 -6.14 -0.85
C GLY A 45 0.28 -7.43 -1.32
N VAL A 46 0.64 -7.89 -2.52
CA VAL A 46 0.18 -9.17 -3.05
C VAL A 46 0.62 -10.32 -2.16
N GLY A 47 1.85 -10.25 -1.63
CA GLY A 47 2.36 -11.26 -0.69
C GLY A 47 1.50 -11.38 0.56
N PHE A 48 1.09 -10.26 1.15
CA PHE A 48 0.18 -10.28 2.30
C PHE A 48 -1.19 -10.84 1.94
N LEU A 49 -1.72 -10.50 0.77
CA LEU A 49 -3.00 -11.05 0.33
C LEU A 49 -2.91 -12.56 0.05
N TYR A 50 -1.74 -13.01 -0.43
CA TYR A 50 -1.50 -14.43 -0.62
C TYR A 50 -1.53 -15.20 0.71
N VAL A 51 -0.95 -14.61 1.77
CA VAL A 51 -1.01 -15.19 3.12
C VAL A 51 -2.46 -15.33 3.56
N LEU A 52 -3.29 -14.32 3.30
CA LEU A 52 -4.72 -14.37 3.61
C LEU A 52 -5.43 -15.46 2.81
N TYR A 53 -5.09 -15.59 1.53
CA TYR A 53 -5.68 -16.62 0.66
C TYR A 53 -5.40 -18.03 1.18
N GLN A 54 -4.20 -18.24 1.71
CA GLN A 54 -3.80 -19.53 2.27
C GLN A 54 -4.55 -19.85 3.56
N ASP A 55 -4.80 -18.84 4.39
CA ASP A 55 -5.42 -19.02 5.70
C ASP A 55 -6.27 -17.81 6.05
N ARG A 56 -7.59 -17.95 5.94
CA ARG A 56 -8.54 -16.86 6.20
C ARG A 56 -8.60 -16.46 7.67
N SER A 57 -8.05 -17.26 8.59
CA SER A 57 -7.96 -16.86 9.99
C SER A 57 -7.01 -15.68 10.17
N ARG A 58 -6.12 -15.42 9.20
CA ARG A 58 -5.19 -14.30 9.20
C ARG A 58 -5.82 -13.07 8.55
N TRP A 59 -7.00 -12.71 9.00
CA TRP A 59 -7.74 -11.56 8.46
C TRP A 59 -6.95 -10.24 8.52
N TRP A 60 -6.05 -10.15 9.50
CA TRP A 60 -5.23 -8.95 9.66
C TRP A 60 -4.34 -8.66 8.44
N ALA A 61 -4.00 -9.69 7.66
CA ALA A 61 -3.14 -9.52 6.48
C ALA A 61 -3.79 -8.67 5.38
N VAL A 62 -5.12 -8.53 5.39
CA VAL A 62 -5.83 -7.65 4.45
C VAL A 62 -5.38 -6.20 4.62
N ILE A 63 -5.17 -5.75 5.86
CA ILE A 63 -4.84 -4.34 6.12
C ILE A 63 -3.52 -3.96 5.45
N PRO A 64 -2.36 -4.58 5.80
CA PRO A 64 -1.12 -4.24 5.12
C PRO A 64 -1.14 -4.57 3.64
N GLY A 65 -1.82 -5.65 3.23
CA GLY A 65 -1.90 -6.05 1.83
C GLY A 65 -2.53 -4.99 0.95
N VAL A 66 -3.71 -4.52 1.31
CA VAL A 66 -4.44 -3.51 0.54
C VAL A 66 -3.76 -2.14 0.65
N VAL A 67 -3.26 -1.77 1.83
CA VAL A 67 -2.55 -0.50 2.02
C VAL A 67 -1.29 -0.45 1.16
N LEU A 68 -0.48 -1.51 1.15
CA LEU A 68 0.73 -1.57 0.34
C LEU A 68 0.41 -1.53 -1.16
N LEU A 69 -0.65 -2.21 -1.59
CA LEU A 69 -1.10 -2.12 -2.99
C LEU A 69 -1.53 -0.70 -3.34
N GLY A 70 -2.25 -0.04 -2.43
CA GLY A 70 -2.68 1.35 -2.64
C GLY A 70 -1.51 2.30 -2.75
N ILE A 71 -0.53 2.18 -1.85
CA ILE A 71 0.68 3.00 -1.88
C ILE A 71 1.46 2.75 -3.17
N GLY A 72 1.65 1.46 -3.54
CA GLY A 72 2.33 1.09 -4.77
C GLY A 72 1.65 1.66 -6.01
N ALA A 73 0.32 1.55 -6.07
CA ALA A 73 -0.46 2.11 -7.17
C ALA A 73 -0.33 3.63 -7.23
N ALA A 74 -0.37 4.31 -6.08
CA ALA A 74 -0.23 5.76 -6.03
C ALA A 74 1.16 6.21 -6.52
N ILE A 75 2.21 5.52 -6.12
CA ILE A 75 3.58 5.82 -6.55
C ILE A 75 3.73 5.63 -8.07
N ILE A 76 3.22 4.53 -8.60
CA ILE A 76 3.28 4.24 -10.04
C ILE A 76 2.49 5.30 -10.81
N LEU A 77 1.30 5.63 -10.33
CA LEU A 77 0.46 6.65 -10.97
C LEU A 77 1.15 8.01 -10.99
N ASP A 78 1.79 8.40 -9.89
CA ASP A 78 2.53 9.65 -9.80
C ASP A 78 3.68 9.70 -10.81
N THR A 79 4.33 8.57 -11.04
CA THR A 79 5.45 8.47 -11.98
C THR A 79 4.98 8.48 -13.44
N VAL A 80 3.89 7.76 -13.74
CA VAL A 80 3.42 7.54 -15.12
C VAL A 80 2.49 8.67 -15.58
N ALA A 81 1.65 9.17 -14.68
CA ALA A 81 0.63 10.15 -15.00
C ALA A 81 0.46 11.17 -13.87
N PRO A 82 1.44 12.09 -13.69
CA PRO A 82 1.43 13.00 -12.54
C PRO A 82 0.17 13.88 -12.47
N GLY A 83 -0.38 14.27 -13.63
CA GLY A 83 -1.63 15.06 -13.65
C GLY A 83 -2.83 14.30 -13.07
N ALA A 84 -2.90 12.99 -13.34
CA ALA A 84 -3.95 12.16 -12.80
C ALA A 84 -3.69 11.86 -11.32
N ALA A 85 -2.42 11.77 -10.93
CA ALA A 85 -2.04 11.48 -9.54
C ALA A 85 -2.56 12.54 -8.57
N GLU A 86 -2.54 13.81 -8.97
CA GLU A 86 -3.05 14.90 -8.12
C GLU A 86 -4.50 14.68 -7.70
N TRP A 87 -5.28 14.05 -8.57
CA TRP A 87 -6.70 13.81 -8.36
C TRP A 87 -6.99 12.52 -7.63
N ILE A 88 -6.27 11.47 -7.99
CA ILE A 88 -6.66 10.09 -7.70
C ILE A 88 -5.85 9.50 -6.55
N SER A 89 -4.63 9.99 -6.28
CA SER A 89 -3.77 9.37 -5.27
C SER A 89 -4.40 9.39 -3.87
N GLY A 90 -5.03 10.48 -3.48
CA GLY A 90 -5.74 10.58 -2.20
C GLY A 90 -6.88 9.57 -2.14
N LEU A 91 -7.64 9.45 -3.23
CA LEU A 91 -8.74 8.48 -3.31
C LEU A 91 -8.21 7.04 -3.24
N ILE A 92 -7.13 6.74 -3.93
CA ILE A 92 -6.53 5.40 -3.92
C ILE A 92 -6.07 5.03 -2.51
N ILE A 93 -5.33 5.91 -1.85
CA ILE A 93 -4.78 5.63 -0.52
C ILE A 93 -5.89 5.55 0.52
N LEU A 94 -6.71 6.59 0.63
CA LEU A 94 -7.77 6.64 1.63
C LEU A 94 -8.87 5.62 1.34
N GLY A 95 -9.25 5.49 0.07
CA GLY A 95 -10.21 4.48 -0.35
C GLY A 95 -9.70 3.06 -0.15
N GLY A 96 -8.40 2.84 -0.40
CA GLY A 96 -7.76 1.56 -0.16
C GLY A 96 -7.77 1.19 1.32
N ILE A 97 -7.44 2.12 2.20
CA ILE A 97 -7.49 1.90 3.65
C ILE A 97 -8.94 1.59 4.07
N SER A 98 -9.89 2.35 3.58
CA SER A 98 -11.32 2.11 3.84
C SER A 98 -11.73 0.70 3.39
N ALA A 99 -11.37 0.32 2.17
CA ALA A 99 -11.67 -0.99 1.62
C ALA A 99 -11.04 -2.11 2.45
N ALA A 100 -9.81 -1.90 2.94
CA ALA A 100 -9.13 -2.87 3.81
C ALA A 100 -9.94 -3.14 5.09
N PHE A 101 -10.42 -2.08 5.74
CA PHE A 101 -11.21 -2.23 6.96
C PHE A 101 -12.59 -2.83 6.68
N PHE A 102 -13.24 -2.48 5.57
CA PHE A 102 -14.49 -3.13 5.17
C PHE A 102 -14.27 -4.62 4.91
N ALA A 103 -13.15 -4.99 4.29
CA ALA A 103 -12.82 -6.38 4.06
C ALA A 103 -12.59 -7.14 5.37
N VAL A 104 -11.96 -6.50 6.37
CA VAL A 104 -11.79 -7.09 7.70
C VAL A 104 -13.16 -7.44 8.30
N TYR A 105 -14.11 -6.52 8.22
CA TYR A 105 -15.47 -6.77 8.70
C TYR A 105 -16.15 -7.90 7.92
N ALA A 106 -15.99 -7.90 6.59
CA ALA A 106 -16.61 -8.93 5.73
C ALA A 106 -16.05 -10.32 6.01
N LEU A 107 -14.74 -10.41 6.29
CA LEU A 107 -14.09 -11.69 6.60
C LEU A 107 -14.42 -12.21 7.99
N SER A 108 -14.61 -11.31 8.93
CA SER A 108 -14.91 -11.66 10.31
C SER A 108 -15.85 -10.62 10.92
N PRO A 109 -17.18 -10.88 10.91
CA PRO A 109 -18.17 -9.91 11.42
C PRO A 109 -18.02 -9.59 12.90
N LEU A 110 -17.26 -10.40 13.66
CA LEU A 110 -16.93 -10.10 15.05
C LEU A 110 -16.09 -8.83 15.18
N ASN A 111 -15.40 -8.44 14.12
CA ASN A 111 -14.59 -7.22 14.06
C ASN A 111 -15.44 -6.01 13.62
N TRP A 112 -16.58 -5.82 14.28
CA TRP A 112 -17.47 -4.70 13.95
C TRP A 112 -16.79 -3.34 14.09
N TRP A 113 -15.78 -3.27 14.96
CA TRP A 113 -15.00 -2.04 15.16
C TRP A 113 -14.36 -1.54 13.85
N ALA A 114 -14.10 -2.45 12.91
CA ALA A 114 -13.48 -2.10 11.63
C ALA A 114 -14.37 -1.18 10.78
N LEU A 115 -15.68 -1.15 11.04
CA LEU A 115 -16.59 -0.24 10.34
C LEU A 115 -16.33 1.23 10.67
N ILE A 116 -15.78 1.52 11.86
CA ILE A 116 -15.51 2.89 12.29
C ILE A 116 -14.38 3.50 11.43
N PRO A 117 -13.16 2.92 11.39
CA PRO A 117 -12.13 3.46 10.51
C PRO A 117 -12.48 3.35 9.03
N ALA A 118 -13.23 2.31 8.63
CA ALA A 118 -13.67 2.16 7.25
C ALA A 118 -14.53 3.34 6.81
N GLY A 119 -15.53 3.69 7.61
CA GLY A 119 -16.41 4.83 7.33
C GLY A 119 -15.67 6.15 7.37
N THR A 120 -14.79 6.35 8.34
CA THR A 120 -13.98 7.56 8.47
C THR A 120 -13.10 7.75 7.23
N MET A 121 -12.40 6.71 6.81
CA MET A 121 -11.52 6.80 5.63
C MET A 121 -12.31 6.97 4.33
N ALA A 122 -13.48 6.35 4.23
CA ALA A 122 -14.36 6.55 3.08
C ALA A 122 -14.81 8.01 2.97
N THR A 123 -15.18 8.62 4.10
CA THR A 123 -15.57 10.02 4.14
C THR A 123 -14.41 10.92 3.74
N LEU A 124 -13.23 10.67 4.27
CA LEU A 124 -12.03 11.44 3.91
C LEU A 124 -11.68 11.29 2.43
N ALA A 125 -11.86 10.11 1.86
CA ALA A 125 -11.63 9.88 0.43
C ALA A 125 -12.58 10.72 -0.42
N VAL A 126 -13.86 10.76 -0.06
CA VAL A 126 -14.85 11.55 -0.77
C VAL A 126 -14.54 13.05 -0.63
N VAL A 127 -14.21 13.50 0.56
CA VAL A 127 -13.86 14.92 0.81
C VAL A 127 -12.63 15.31 -0.01
N SER A 128 -11.62 14.42 -0.08
CA SER A 128 -10.42 14.68 -0.87
C SER A 128 -10.74 14.90 -2.35
N VAL A 129 -11.66 14.10 -2.91
CA VAL A 129 -12.08 14.25 -4.31
C VAL A 129 -12.84 15.56 -4.51
N LEU A 130 -13.77 15.88 -3.60
CA LEU A 130 -14.57 17.10 -3.70
C LEU A 130 -13.70 18.35 -3.57
N ASP A 131 -12.72 18.32 -2.67
CA ASP A 131 -11.79 19.44 -2.49
C ASP A 131 -10.99 19.70 -3.77
N ASN A 132 -10.51 18.63 -4.40
CA ASN A 132 -9.80 18.75 -5.69
C ASN A 132 -10.68 19.32 -6.79
N ILE A 133 -11.94 18.93 -6.84
CA ILE A 133 -12.89 19.44 -7.84
C ILE A 133 -13.14 20.95 -7.61
N GLN A 134 -13.30 21.38 -6.38
CA GLN A 134 -13.56 22.79 -6.05
C GLN A 134 -12.35 23.67 -6.34
N ASN A 135 -11.16 23.17 -6.08
CA ASN A 135 -9.94 23.94 -6.30
C ASN A 135 -9.51 24.00 -7.78
N PHE A 136 -10.22 23.30 -8.65
CA PHE A 136 -9.91 23.26 -10.08
C PHE A 136 -10.44 24.49 -10.82
N ASP A 137 -11.36 25.25 -10.21
CA ASP A 137 -11.85 26.51 -10.74
C ASP A 137 -10.93 27.66 -10.31
#